data_97f0fd178bf4e55b106fbe218e25d193
#
_entry.id   97f0fd178bf4e55b106fbe218e25d193
#
_cell.length_a   1.000
_cell.length_b   1.000
_cell.length_c   1.000
_cell.angle_alpha   90.00
_cell.angle_beta   90.00
_cell.angle_gamma   90.00
#
_symmetry.space_group_name_H-M   'P 1'
#
loop_
_entity.id
_entity.type
_entity.pdbx_description
1 polymer ?
#
loop_
_entity_poly.entity_id
_entity_poly.type
_entity_poly.pdbx_seq_one_letter_code
_entity_poly.pdbx_strand_id
1 'polypeptide(L)'
;MAKVFIGVGHGGADPGAVSGTWEEADINLVMALAMRDELERHGVVVGISRVTDENDALTEEIVEANAFEPDVAVEVHNNAGDGDGWECYRQTSTAYGEQSLRLGKAIETRVLAAGQNSRGV
;
A
#
# COMPACT_ATOMS: atom_id res chain seq x y z
N MET A 1 -19.13 9.03 -1.63
CA MET A 1 -17.69 9.35 -1.70
C MET A 1 -16.91 8.05 -1.59
N ALA A 2 -15.89 7.90 -2.40
CA ALA A 2 -15.00 6.74 -2.29
C ALA A 2 -14.23 6.77 -0.97
N LYS A 3 -14.06 5.59 -0.36
CA LYS A 3 -13.29 5.36 0.86
C LYS A 3 -12.14 4.41 0.57
N VAL A 4 -10.94 4.82 0.87
CA VAL A 4 -9.72 4.01 0.69
C VAL A 4 -9.01 3.84 2.02
N PHE A 5 -8.63 2.62 2.35
CA PHE A 5 -7.74 2.34 3.48
C PHE A 5 -6.33 2.04 2.96
N ILE A 6 -5.34 2.69 3.54
CA ILE A 6 -3.92 2.48 3.22
C ILE A 6 -3.25 1.80 4.42
N GLY A 7 -2.81 0.57 4.22
CA GLY A 7 -1.91 -0.11 5.14
C GLY A 7 -0.47 0.29 4.87
N VAL A 8 0.28 0.61 5.91
CA VAL A 8 1.68 1.02 5.82
C VAL A 8 2.56 -0.07 6.41
N GLY A 9 3.14 -0.90 5.56
CA GLY A 9 3.92 -2.06 5.97
C GLY A 9 5.06 -1.73 6.91
N HIS A 10 5.23 -2.57 7.95
CA HIS A 10 6.25 -2.46 8.98
C HIS A 10 6.11 -1.18 9.84
N GLY A 11 7.10 -0.89 10.68
CA GLY A 11 7.14 0.31 11.54
C GLY A 11 7.65 0.02 12.95
N GLY A 12 8.11 1.03 13.65
CA GLY A 12 8.63 0.94 15.00
C GLY A 12 9.81 -0.03 15.13
N ALA A 13 9.64 -1.11 15.89
CA ALA A 13 10.66 -2.13 16.09
C ALA A 13 10.85 -3.07 14.87
N ASP A 14 9.94 -3.04 13.90
CA ASP A 14 10.02 -3.83 12.67
C ASP A 14 10.41 -2.94 11.48
N PRO A 15 11.69 -2.94 11.06
CA PRO A 15 12.14 -2.10 9.94
C PRO A 15 11.72 -2.64 8.58
N GLY A 16 11.25 -3.88 8.48
CA GLY A 16 11.09 -4.58 7.21
C GLY A 16 12.44 -4.90 6.56
N ALA A 17 12.52 -4.82 5.24
CA ALA A 17 13.77 -4.97 4.51
C ALA A 17 14.73 -3.80 4.80
N VAL A 18 16.02 -4.09 4.95
CA VAL A 18 17.06 -3.09 5.24
C VAL A 18 18.15 -3.15 4.19
N SER A 19 18.55 -1.99 3.68
CA SER A 19 19.70 -1.85 2.78
C SER A 19 20.51 -0.62 3.14
N GLY A 20 21.70 -0.83 3.71
CA GLY A 20 22.50 0.27 4.26
C GLY A 20 21.76 1.00 5.38
N THR A 21 21.50 2.28 5.20
CA THR A 21 20.71 3.11 6.12
C THR A 21 19.22 3.20 5.76
N TRP A 22 18.80 2.56 4.67
CA TRP A 22 17.41 2.55 4.21
C TRP A 22 16.64 1.42 4.90
N GLU A 23 15.50 1.76 5.45
CA GLU A 23 14.54 0.80 6.01
C GLU A 23 13.24 0.84 5.20
N GLU A 24 12.68 -0.32 4.93
CA GLU A 24 11.40 -0.44 4.21
C GLU A 24 10.28 0.33 4.91
N ALA A 25 10.22 0.25 6.24
CA ALA A 25 9.23 0.95 7.05
C ALA A 25 9.18 2.46 6.79
N ASP A 26 10.34 3.10 6.66
CA ASP A 26 10.44 4.54 6.41
C ASP A 26 9.99 4.90 4.98
N ILE A 27 10.39 4.10 4.00
CA ILE A 27 10.01 4.30 2.60
C ILE A 27 8.51 4.10 2.43
N ASN A 28 7.96 3.04 3.03
CA ASN A 28 6.52 2.77 3.01
C ASN A 28 5.72 3.94 3.60
N LEU A 29 6.19 4.51 4.71
CA LEU A 29 5.53 5.65 5.35
C LEU A 29 5.51 6.88 4.43
N VAL A 30 6.64 7.24 3.82
CA VAL A 30 6.73 8.37 2.87
C VAL A 30 5.76 8.16 1.70
N MET A 31 5.73 6.98 1.12
CA MET A 31 4.86 6.65 0.00
C MET A 31 3.38 6.71 0.40
N ALA A 32 3.02 6.12 1.53
CA ALA A 32 1.64 6.07 2.02
C ALA A 32 1.09 7.46 2.36
N LEU A 33 1.90 8.31 2.99
CA LEU A 33 1.52 9.69 3.28
C LEU A 33 1.30 10.52 2.00
N ALA A 34 2.15 10.33 0.99
CA ALA A 34 1.97 10.98 -0.30
C ALA A 34 0.70 10.49 -1.02
N MET A 35 0.42 9.18 -0.96
CA MET A 35 -0.83 8.60 -1.49
C MET A 35 -2.05 9.18 -0.78
N ARG A 36 -2.05 9.23 0.55
CA ARG A 36 -3.14 9.83 1.34
C ARG A 36 -3.42 11.26 0.90
N ASP A 37 -2.39 12.09 0.87
CA ASP A 37 -2.53 13.51 0.54
C ASP A 37 -3.10 13.70 -0.87
N GLU A 38 -2.66 12.90 -1.83
CA GLU A 38 -3.14 12.96 -3.20
C GLU A 38 -4.60 12.48 -3.31
N LEU A 39 -4.96 11.39 -2.65
CA LEU A 39 -6.33 10.88 -2.64
C LEU A 39 -7.29 11.88 -1.98
N GLU A 40 -6.91 12.45 -0.84
CA GLU A 40 -7.72 13.47 -0.15
C GLU A 40 -7.90 14.72 -1.02
N ARG A 41 -6.86 15.14 -1.76
CA ARG A 41 -6.95 16.24 -2.71
C ARG A 41 -7.98 15.98 -3.80
N HIS A 42 -8.25 14.73 -4.14
CA HIS A 42 -9.29 14.31 -5.08
C HIS A 42 -10.65 14.01 -4.42
N GLY A 43 -10.83 14.32 -3.16
CA GLY A 43 -12.10 14.16 -2.45
C GLY A 43 -12.36 12.72 -1.96
N VAL A 44 -11.34 11.88 -1.92
CA VAL A 44 -11.43 10.53 -1.37
C VAL A 44 -11.30 10.58 0.15
N VAL A 45 -12.13 9.81 0.85
CA VAL A 45 -11.99 9.62 2.31
C VAL A 45 -10.95 8.55 2.56
N VAL A 46 -9.89 8.88 3.29
CA VAL A 46 -8.75 7.98 3.51
C VAL A 46 -8.61 7.60 4.98
N GLY A 47 -8.57 6.29 5.23
CA GLY A 47 -8.02 5.70 6.45
C GLY A 47 -6.58 5.27 6.21
N ILE A 48 -5.74 5.35 7.22
CA ILE A 48 -4.33 4.97 7.14
C ILE A 48 -3.89 4.33 8.45
N SER A 49 -3.14 3.25 8.38
CA SER A 49 -2.80 2.46 9.57
C SER A 49 -1.82 3.16 10.51
N ARG A 50 -0.90 3.95 9.98
CA ARG A 50 0.01 4.79 10.79
C ARG A 50 0.44 6.03 10.03
N VAL A 51 0.79 7.08 10.76
CA VAL A 51 1.29 8.36 10.21
C VAL A 51 2.67 8.72 10.75
N THR A 52 3.23 7.87 11.60
CA THR A 52 4.56 8.01 12.23
C THR A 52 5.30 6.67 12.18
N ASP A 53 6.56 6.66 12.56
CA ASP A 53 7.33 5.43 12.77
C ASP A 53 6.94 4.81 14.11
N GLU A 54 5.90 4.00 14.11
CA GLU A 54 5.34 3.29 15.25
C GLU A 54 5.08 1.83 14.92
N ASN A 55 4.95 0.99 15.94
CA ASN A 55 4.57 -0.39 15.74
C ASN A 55 3.16 -0.46 15.14
N ASP A 56 3.04 -1.26 14.10
CA ASP A 56 1.79 -1.48 13.37
C ASP A 56 1.65 -2.99 13.09
N ALA A 57 1.05 -3.69 14.03
CA ALA A 57 0.84 -5.12 13.89
C ALA A 57 -0.25 -5.38 12.85
N LEU A 58 0.00 -6.32 11.91
CA LEU A 58 -0.95 -6.67 10.86
C LEU A 58 -2.35 -7.00 11.40
N THR A 59 -2.44 -7.63 12.57
CA THR A 59 -3.72 -7.95 13.21
C THR A 59 -4.50 -6.71 13.64
N GLU A 60 -3.81 -5.67 14.12
CA GLU A 60 -4.40 -4.39 14.49
C GLU A 60 -4.85 -3.62 13.24
N GLU A 61 -4.02 -3.59 12.23
CA GLU A 61 -4.32 -2.97 10.95
C GLU A 61 -5.57 -3.58 10.29
N ILE A 62 -5.71 -4.91 10.31
CA ILE A 62 -6.91 -5.58 9.79
C ILE A 62 -8.17 -5.15 10.54
N VAL A 63 -8.09 -5.01 11.86
CA VAL A 63 -9.22 -4.53 12.68
C VAL A 63 -9.59 -3.10 12.31
N GLU A 64 -8.60 -2.23 12.17
CA GLU A 64 -8.80 -0.83 11.77
C GLU A 64 -9.40 -0.71 10.38
N ALA A 65 -8.85 -1.44 9.41
CA ALA A 65 -9.37 -1.48 8.04
C ALA A 65 -10.83 -1.93 7.99
N ASN A 66 -11.16 -3.00 8.71
CA ASN A 66 -12.53 -3.50 8.78
C ASN A 66 -13.49 -2.50 9.45
N ALA A 67 -13.05 -1.83 10.53
CA ALA A 67 -13.85 -0.81 11.19
C ALA A 67 -14.07 0.45 10.35
N PHE A 68 -13.11 0.76 9.48
CA PHE A 68 -13.20 1.89 8.54
C PHE A 68 -14.21 1.62 7.40
N GLU A 69 -14.45 0.35 7.07
CA GLU A 69 -15.35 -0.07 5.98
C GLU A 69 -15.00 0.59 4.64
N PRO A 70 -13.79 0.39 4.10
CA PRO A 70 -13.38 1.00 2.86
C PRO A 70 -14.01 0.33 1.64
N ASP A 71 -14.13 1.08 0.53
CA ASP A 71 -14.43 0.50 -0.79
C ASP A 71 -13.21 -0.27 -1.34
N VAL A 72 -12.01 0.21 -0.99
CA VAL A 72 -10.72 -0.34 -1.42
C VAL A 72 -9.72 -0.28 -0.26
N ALA A 73 -8.95 -1.34 -0.11
CA ALA A 73 -7.78 -1.36 0.78
C ALA A 73 -6.51 -1.66 -0.03
N VAL A 74 -5.44 -0.94 0.26
CA VAL A 74 -4.13 -1.06 -0.38
C VAL A 74 -3.06 -1.13 0.68
N GLU A 75 -2.20 -2.14 0.61
CA GLU A 75 -1.03 -2.29 1.45
C GLU A 75 0.22 -1.81 0.70
N VAL A 76 1.06 -1.01 1.34
CA VAL A 76 2.28 -0.46 0.77
C VAL A 76 3.50 -1.17 1.34
N HIS A 77 4.29 -1.77 0.46
CA HIS A 77 5.53 -2.46 0.78
C HIS A 77 6.65 -2.16 -0.21
N ASN A 78 7.89 -2.41 0.19
CA ASN A 78 9.05 -2.47 -0.67
C ASN A 78 9.78 -3.79 -0.44
N ASN A 79 10.03 -4.53 -1.50
CA ASN A 79 10.64 -5.86 -1.39
C ASN A 79 12.15 -5.80 -1.14
N ALA A 80 12.67 -6.84 -0.50
CA ALA A 80 14.10 -7.14 -0.46
C ALA A 80 14.52 -7.94 -1.70
N GLY A 81 15.82 -7.91 -2.02
CA GLY A 81 16.44 -8.71 -3.05
C GLY A 81 16.86 -7.92 -4.28
N ASP A 82 17.32 -8.63 -5.31
CA ASP A 82 17.92 -8.03 -6.51
C ASP A 82 16.90 -7.73 -7.62
N GLY A 83 15.62 -7.87 -7.34
CA GLY A 83 14.57 -7.58 -8.29
C GLY A 83 14.34 -6.08 -8.47
N ASP A 84 14.11 -5.65 -9.70
CA ASP A 84 13.74 -4.29 -10.03
C ASP A 84 12.33 -4.25 -10.64
N GLY A 85 11.49 -3.37 -10.12
CA GLY A 85 10.17 -3.11 -10.64
C GLY A 85 9.05 -3.24 -9.62
N TRP A 86 7.94 -2.70 -10.00
CA TRP A 86 6.69 -2.75 -9.26
C TRP A 86 6.00 -4.09 -9.46
N GLU A 87 5.38 -4.61 -8.40
CA GLU A 87 4.50 -5.77 -8.47
C GLU A 87 3.30 -5.58 -7.56
N CYS A 88 2.22 -6.28 -7.84
CA CYS A 88 1.01 -6.25 -7.04
C CYS A 88 0.54 -7.67 -6.70
N TYR A 89 0.41 -7.93 -5.41
CA TYR A 89 -0.31 -9.09 -4.89
C TYR A 89 -1.76 -8.69 -4.65
N ARG A 90 -2.69 -9.49 -5.10
CA ARG A 90 -4.10 -9.16 -5.04
C ARG A 90 -4.94 -10.32 -4.52
N GLN A 91 -6.12 -9.99 -4.06
CA GLN A 91 -7.13 -11.00 -3.76
C GLN A 91 -7.56 -11.73 -5.05
N THR A 92 -7.58 -13.06 -5.00
CA THR A 92 -7.97 -13.92 -6.13
C THR A 92 -9.29 -14.66 -5.91
N SER A 93 -9.96 -14.47 -4.76
CA SER A 93 -11.25 -15.09 -4.49
C SER A 93 -12.29 -14.66 -5.51
N THR A 94 -13.31 -15.51 -5.73
CA THR A 94 -14.36 -15.25 -6.69
C THR A 94 -15.19 -14.00 -6.40
N ALA A 95 -15.27 -13.58 -5.11
CA ALA A 95 -16.08 -12.43 -4.72
C ALA A 95 -15.42 -11.08 -5.10
N TYR A 96 -14.08 -10.98 -4.97
CA TYR A 96 -13.37 -9.70 -5.11
C TYR A 96 -12.19 -9.76 -6.09
N GLY A 97 -11.90 -10.94 -6.64
CA GLY A 97 -10.71 -11.16 -7.49
C GLY A 97 -10.68 -10.28 -8.72
N GLU A 98 -11.82 -10.06 -9.35
CA GLU A 98 -11.92 -9.26 -10.56
C GLU A 98 -11.76 -7.77 -10.29
N GLN A 99 -12.38 -7.25 -9.23
CA GLN A 99 -12.21 -5.87 -8.78
C GLN A 99 -10.76 -5.59 -8.35
N SER A 100 -10.15 -6.52 -7.62
CA SER A 100 -8.74 -6.42 -7.22
C SER A 100 -7.80 -6.41 -8.43
N LEU A 101 -8.07 -7.23 -9.44
CA LEU A 101 -7.32 -7.23 -10.69
C LEU A 101 -7.45 -5.88 -11.43
N ARG A 102 -8.66 -5.35 -11.52
CA ARG A 102 -8.90 -4.06 -12.18
C ARG A 102 -8.14 -2.93 -11.49
N LEU A 103 -8.17 -2.90 -10.15
CA LEU A 103 -7.41 -1.93 -9.36
C LEU A 103 -5.90 -2.07 -9.61
N GLY A 104 -5.36 -3.29 -9.48
CA GLY A 104 -3.94 -3.55 -9.72
C GLY A 104 -3.50 -3.13 -11.12
N LYS A 105 -4.28 -3.44 -12.15
CA LYS A 105 -3.99 -3.04 -13.54
C LYS A 105 -4.09 -1.52 -13.76
N ALA A 106 -5.00 -0.84 -13.08
CA ALA A 106 -5.09 0.62 -13.15
C ALA A 106 -3.84 1.28 -12.53
N ILE A 107 -3.36 0.76 -11.39
CA ILE A 107 -2.12 1.23 -10.76
C ILE A 107 -0.92 0.92 -11.65
N GLU A 108 -0.81 -0.32 -12.18
CA GLU A 108 0.26 -0.72 -13.08
C GLU A 108 0.41 0.24 -14.27
N THR A 109 -0.70 0.63 -14.89
CA THR A 109 -0.70 1.58 -16.00
C THR A 109 -0.04 2.90 -15.63
N ARG A 110 -0.28 3.41 -14.41
CA ARG A 110 0.32 4.66 -13.92
C ARG A 110 1.78 4.51 -13.55
N VAL A 111 2.14 3.37 -12.98
CA VAL A 111 3.52 3.03 -12.61
C VAL A 111 4.40 2.95 -13.86
N LEU A 112 3.92 2.27 -14.91
CA LEU A 112 4.59 2.20 -16.21
C LEU A 112 4.74 3.58 -16.86
N ALA A 113 3.70 4.40 -16.82
CA ALA A 113 3.74 5.77 -17.34
C ALA A 113 4.73 6.67 -16.59
N ALA A 114 5.01 6.37 -15.32
CA ALA A 114 6.02 7.06 -14.52
C ALA A 114 7.46 6.56 -14.77
N GLY A 115 7.64 5.59 -15.66
CA GLY A 115 8.95 5.07 -16.04
C GLY A 115 9.47 3.89 -15.21
N GLN A 116 8.64 3.31 -14.35
CA GLN A 116 8.98 2.11 -13.60
C GLN A 116 8.74 0.84 -14.45
N ASN A 117 9.51 -0.21 -14.16
CA ASN A 117 9.24 -1.53 -14.68
C ASN A 117 8.06 -2.16 -13.91
N SER A 118 7.31 -3.04 -14.58
CA SER A 118 6.31 -3.87 -13.92
C SER A 118 6.72 -5.34 -13.95
N ARG A 119 6.49 -6.02 -12.83
CA ARG A 119 6.62 -7.47 -12.67
C ARG A 119 5.26 -8.17 -12.67
N GLY A 120 4.17 -7.41 -12.77
CA GLY A 120 2.81 -7.89 -12.93
C GLY A 120 1.89 -7.69 -11.73
N VAL A 121 0.66 -8.11 -11.95
CA VAL A 121 -0.45 -8.09 -10.99
C VAL A 121 -0.98 -9.51 -10.81
#